data_69fdfd4a19d1881266df16a679a86038
#
_entry.id   69fdfd4a19d1881266df16a679a86038
#
_cell.length_a   1.000
_cell.length_b   1.000
_cell.length_c   1.000
_cell.angle_alpha   90.00
_cell.angle_beta   90.00
_cell.angle_gamma   90.00
#
_symmetry.space_group_name_H-M   'P 1'
#
loop_
_entity.id
_entity.type
_entity.pdbx_description
1 polymer ?
#
loop_
_entity_poly.entity_id
_entity_poly.type
_entity_poly.pdbx_seq_one_letter_code
_entity_poly.pdbx_strand_id
1 'polypeptide(L)'
;QLDEKTLLMEIAERPTFLDAQIISDILRQNTKYQNDKIAEMQRQSRDYRDFLDTWVHEIKTPITSARLIVENEKNPTTLKIDDELRKIDAFVELVLYYARSSDVEKDFKVEKTTLKALVSAALKTYSKPIIQASGRIQMEGLDISVCADCKSCAFVIGQIISNAIKYRQDNFCLIFTSDTEKNRVL
;
A
#
# COMPACT_ATOMS: atom_id res chain seq x y z
N GLN A 1 12.07 12.53 -15.26
CA GLN A 1 13.29 13.36 -15.11
C GLN A 1 14.60 12.57 -15.24
N LEU A 2 14.60 11.25 -15.10
CA LEU A 2 15.78 10.40 -15.36
C LEU A 2 15.99 10.16 -16.87
N ASP A 3 14.92 10.13 -17.65
CA ASP A 3 14.96 9.86 -19.09
C ASP A 3 15.65 10.96 -19.91
N GLU A 4 15.53 12.23 -19.50
CA GLU A 4 16.17 13.34 -20.23
C GLU A 4 17.68 13.40 -20.05
N LYS A 5 18.22 13.00 -18.89
CA LYS A 5 19.68 13.05 -18.63
C LYS A 5 20.45 11.90 -19.29
N THR A 6 19.83 10.75 -19.47
CA THR A 6 20.40 9.61 -20.18
C THR A 6 20.46 9.82 -21.69
N LEU A 7 19.48 10.52 -22.24
CA LEU A 7 19.45 10.93 -23.65
C LEU A 7 20.57 11.92 -24.03
N LEU A 8 21.05 12.76 -23.11
CA LEU A 8 22.09 13.74 -23.39
C LEU A 8 23.40 13.11 -23.92
N MET A 9 23.78 11.93 -23.43
CA MET A 9 25.00 11.24 -23.89
C MET A 9 24.82 10.52 -25.23
N GLU A 10 23.59 10.17 -25.62
CA GLU A 10 23.29 9.59 -26.93
C GLU A 10 23.22 10.65 -28.04
N ILE A 11 22.82 11.89 -27.68
CA ILE A 11 22.64 13.01 -28.61
C ILE A 11 23.91 13.85 -28.73
N ALA A 12 24.83 13.79 -27.75
CA ALA A 12 26.05 14.56 -27.75
C ALA A 12 26.95 14.21 -28.97
N GLU A 13 27.36 15.23 -29.74
CA GLU A 13 28.28 15.04 -30.83
C GLU A 13 29.62 14.47 -30.33
N ARG A 14 30.25 13.61 -31.17
CA ARG A 14 31.55 13.05 -30.82
C ARG A 14 32.61 14.15 -30.86
N PRO A 15 33.41 14.30 -29.79
CA PRO A 15 34.47 15.28 -29.77
C PRO A 15 35.57 14.99 -30.82
N THR A 16 36.25 16.00 -31.28
CA THR A 16 37.24 15.91 -32.37
C THR A 16 38.64 15.53 -31.89
N PHE A 17 38.96 15.73 -30.61
CA PHE A 17 40.29 15.44 -30.05
C PHE A 17 40.29 14.14 -29.20
N LEU A 18 41.41 13.44 -29.24
CA LEU A 18 41.57 12.06 -28.77
C LEU A 18 41.17 11.89 -27.29
N ASP A 19 41.65 12.76 -26.40
CA ASP A 19 41.37 12.63 -24.97
C ASP A 19 39.88 12.73 -24.63
N ALA A 20 39.16 13.64 -25.31
CA ALA A 20 37.73 13.78 -25.13
C ALA A 20 36.94 12.61 -25.78
N GLN A 21 37.46 12.02 -26.86
CA GLN A 21 36.86 10.78 -27.40
C GLN A 21 36.95 9.64 -26.43
N ILE A 22 38.08 9.40 -25.75
CA ILE A 22 38.28 8.37 -24.75
C ILE A 22 37.33 8.60 -23.58
N ILE A 23 37.22 9.82 -23.05
CA ILE A 23 36.31 10.16 -21.97
C ILE A 23 34.85 9.94 -22.39
N SER A 24 34.47 10.37 -23.58
CA SER A 24 33.13 10.19 -24.14
C SER A 24 32.76 8.69 -24.25
N ASP A 25 33.68 7.87 -24.74
CA ASP A 25 33.45 6.43 -24.87
C ASP A 25 33.31 5.74 -23.50
N ILE A 26 34.13 6.10 -22.50
CA ILE A 26 34.01 5.61 -21.12
C ILE A 26 32.65 6.00 -20.52
N LEU A 27 32.25 7.26 -20.69
CA LEU A 27 30.97 7.74 -20.17
C LEU A 27 29.78 7.02 -20.84
N ARG A 28 29.82 6.82 -22.17
CA ARG A 28 28.80 6.06 -22.89
C ARG A 28 28.70 4.59 -22.42
N GLN A 29 29.84 3.92 -22.25
CA GLN A 29 29.85 2.56 -21.75
C GLN A 29 29.29 2.47 -20.33
N ASN A 30 29.67 3.40 -19.44
CA ASN A 30 29.17 3.44 -18.07
C ASN A 30 27.67 3.73 -18.03
N THR A 31 27.18 4.71 -18.82
CA THR A 31 25.76 5.04 -18.93
C THR A 31 24.96 3.83 -19.43
N LYS A 32 25.45 3.15 -20.47
CA LYS A 32 24.81 1.94 -20.99
C LYS A 32 24.75 0.85 -19.92
N TYR A 33 25.86 0.57 -19.23
CA TYR A 33 25.91 -0.44 -18.16
C TYR A 33 24.92 -0.11 -17.03
N GLN A 34 24.84 1.17 -16.61
CA GLN A 34 23.89 1.60 -15.57
C GLN A 34 22.44 1.46 -16.02
N ASN A 35 22.13 1.84 -17.27
CA ASN A 35 20.78 1.70 -17.83
C ASN A 35 20.37 0.22 -17.93
N ASP A 36 21.27 -0.65 -18.37
CA ASP A 36 21.02 -2.11 -18.43
C ASP A 36 20.76 -2.67 -17.03
N LYS A 37 21.52 -2.22 -16.00
CA LYS A 37 21.30 -2.61 -14.61
C LYS A 37 19.99 -2.11 -14.04
N ILE A 38 19.63 -0.86 -14.30
CA ILE A 38 18.34 -0.29 -13.87
C ILE A 38 17.19 -1.06 -14.53
N ALA A 39 17.28 -1.35 -15.84
CA ALA A 39 16.26 -2.12 -16.55
C ALA A 39 16.12 -3.55 -16.00
N GLU A 40 17.23 -4.19 -15.66
CA GLU A 40 17.24 -5.51 -15.02
C GLU A 40 16.57 -5.49 -13.65
N MET A 41 16.92 -4.51 -12.78
CA MET A 41 16.32 -4.36 -11.46
C MET A 41 14.82 -4.06 -11.55
N GLN A 42 14.41 -3.21 -12.50
CA GLN A 42 12.98 -2.92 -12.73
C GLN A 42 12.22 -4.16 -13.21
N ARG A 43 12.84 -5.02 -14.04
CA ARG A 43 12.23 -6.29 -14.45
C ARG A 43 12.07 -7.22 -13.26
N GLN A 44 13.12 -7.43 -12.47
CA GLN A 44 13.07 -8.27 -11.26
C GLN A 44 12.01 -7.78 -10.26
N SER A 45 11.89 -6.47 -10.08
CA SER A 45 10.86 -5.89 -9.22
C SER A 45 9.44 -6.16 -9.73
N ARG A 46 9.22 -6.11 -11.06
CA ARG A 46 7.92 -6.48 -11.67
C ARG A 46 7.63 -7.96 -11.50
N ASP A 47 8.58 -8.83 -11.85
CA ASP A 47 8.42 -10.29 -11.75
C ASP A 47 8.11 -10.71 -10.30
N TYR A 48 8.75 -10.06 -9.33
CA TYR A 48 8.48 -10.31 -7.90
C TYR A 48 7.06 -9.88 -7.48
N ARG A 49 6.56 -8.77 -7.99
CA ARG A 49 5.17 -8.33 -7.71
C ARG A 49 4.15 -9.26 -8.33
N ASP A 50 4.32 -9.62 -9.60
CA ASP A 50 3.43 -10.55 -10.29
C ASP A 50 3.38 -11.90 -9.56
N PHE A 51 4.53 -12.37 -9.08
CA PHE A 51 4.62 -13.55 -8.22
C PHE A 51 3.82 -13.37 -6.92
N LEU A 52 3.98 -12.24 -6.21
CA LEU A 52 3.27 -11.99 -4.97
C LEU A 52 1.76 -11.84 -5.18
N ASP A 53 1.32 -11.18 -6.25
CA ASP A 53 -0.11 -11.07 -6.56
C ASP A 53 -0.72 -12.47 -6.81
N THR A 54 -0.05 -13.31 -7.57
CA THR A 54 -0.47 -14.71 -7.80
C THR A 54 -0.52 -15.49 -6.48
N TRP A 55 0.55 -15.41 -5.70
CA TRP A 55 0.67 -16.12 -4.42
C TRP A 55 -0.42 -15.71 -3.42
N VAL A 56 -0.75 -14.40 -3.35
CA VAL A 56 -1.84 -13.91 -2.50
C VAL A 56 -3.18 -14.48 -2.94
N HIS A 57 -3.45 -14.54 -4.24
CA HIS A 57 -4.68 -15.15 -4.75
C HIS A 57 -4.79 -16.65 -4.37
N GLU A 58 -3.69 -17.38 -4.50
CA GLU A 58 -3.64 -18.80 -4.14
C GLU A 58 -3.84 -19.05 -2.64
N ILE A 59 -3.34 -18.18 -1.77
CA ILE A 59 -3.52 -18.29 -0.31
C ILE A 59 -4.92 -17.83 0.13
N LYS A 60 -5.50 -16.81 -0.50
CA LYS A 60 -6.87 -16.37 -0.16
C LYS A 60 -7.93 -17.42 -0.41
N THR A 61 -7.72 -18.26 -1.41
CA THR A 61 -8.66 -19.34 -1.74
C THR A 61 -8.85 -20.33 -0.57
N PRO A 62 -7.81 -20.98 -0.01
CA PRO A 62 -7.98 -21.87 1.14
C PRO A 62 -8.43 -21.15 2.41
N ILE A 63 -8.02 -19.88 2.63
CA ILE A 63 -8.54 -19.10 3.76
C ILE A 63 -10.06 -18.92 3.64
N THR A 64 -10.55 -18.54 2.45
CA THR A 64 -11.97 -18.37 2.19
C THR A 64 -12.74 -19.70 2.37
N SER A 65 -12.20 -20.81 1.86
CA SER A 65 -12.77 -22.13 2.03
C SER A 65 -12.85 -22.54 3.50
N ALA A 66 -11.79 -22.32 4.27
CA ALA A 66 -11.76 -22.61 5.69
C ALA A 66 -12.80 -21.76 6.46
N ARG A 67 -12.95 -20.49 6.11
CA ARG A 67 -13.97 -19.61 6.71
C ARG A 67 -15.39 -20.07 6.40
N LEU A 68 -15.66 -20.53 5.18
CA LEU A 68 -16.96 -21.11 4.83
C LEU A 68 -17.29 -22.36 5.66
N ILE A 69 -16.29 -23.23 5.91
CA ILE A 69 -16.47 -24.41 6.80
C ILE A 69 -16.82 -23.95 8.22
N VAL A 70 -16.08 -22.97 8.73
CA VAL A 70 -16.33 -22.38 10.06
C VAL A 70 -17.73 -21.74 10.15
N GLU A 71 -18.19 -21.08 9.08
CA GLU A 71 -19.52 -20.47 9.05
C GLU A 71 -20.66 -21.50 9.09
N ASN A 72 -20.44 -22.69 8.52
CA ASN A 72 -21.41 -23.79 8.51
C ASN A 72 -21.48 -24.53 9.85
N GLU A 73 -20.37 -24.57 10.61
CA GLU A 73 -20.29 -25.28 11.89
C GLU A 73 -19.87 -24.34 13.02
N LYS A 74 -20.77 -23.47 13.48
CA LYS A 74 -20.49 -22.51 14.55
C LYS A 74 -20.47 -23.16 15.93
N ASN A 75 -19.28 -23.22 16.53
CA ASN A 75 -19.07 -23.59 17.91
C ASN A 75 -17.91 -22.76 18.51
N PRO A 76 -17.67 -22.82 19.84
CA PRO A 76 -16.61 -22.01 20.46
C PRO A 76 -15.20 -22.22 19.88
N THR A 77 -14.93 -23.43 19.35
CA THR A 77 -13.63 -23.77 18.75
C THR A 77 -13.53 -23.19 17.36
N THR A 78 -14.57 -23.32 16.53
CA THR A 78 -14.57 -22.76 15.15
C THR A 78 -14.55 -21.23 15.15
N LEU A 79 -15.15 -20.58 16.13
CA LEU A 79 -15.04 -19.13 16.30
C LEU A 79 -13.60 -18.69 16.56
N LYS A 80 -12.84 -19.42 17.38
CA LYS A 80 -11.41 -19.15 17.59
C LYS A 80 -10.59 -19.36 16.31
N ILE A 81 -10.94 -20.36 15.50
CA ILE A 81 -10.31 -20.61 14.21
C ILE A 81 -10.60 -19.43 13.24
N ASP A 82 -11.85 -18.92 13.19
CA ASP A 82 -12.16 -17.73 12.36
C ASP A 82 -11.33 -16.51 12.76
N ASP A 83 -11.11 -16.30 14.05
CA ASP A 83 -10.26 -15.21 14.52
C ASP A 83 -8.80 -15.37 14.05
N GLU A 84 -8.25 -16.60 14.05
CA GLU A 84 -6.89 -16.83 13.51
C GLU A 84 -6.85 -16.69 11.99
N LEU A 85 -7.87 -17.17 11.26
CA LEU A 85 -7.96 -16.97 9.81
C LEU A 85 -8.03 -15.50 9.43
N ARG A 86 -8.73 -14.65 10.20
CA ARG A 86 -8.75 -13.21 10.03
C ARG A 86 -7.37 -12.57 10.21
N LYS A 87 -6.59 -13.06 11.18
CA LYS A 87 -5.21 -12.58 11.39
C LYS A 87 -4.32 -12.93 10.21
N ILE A 88 -4.44 -14.16 9.70
CA ILE A 88 -3.68 -14.61 8.52
C ILE A 88 -4.05 -13.74 7.31
N ASP A 89 -5.33 -13.52 7.05
CA ASP A 89 -5.80 -12.66 5.96
C ASP A 89 -5.25 -11.23 6.07
N ALA A 90 -5.22 -10.67 7.27
CA ALA A 90 -4.64 -9.35 7.53
C ALA A 90 -3.11 -9.30 7.27
N PHE A 91 -2.38 -10.37 7.61
CA PHE A 91 -0.94 -10.46 7.28
C PHE A 91 -0.70 -10.58 5.78
N VAL A 92 -1.51 -11.34 5.07
CA VAL A 92 -1.43 -11.46 3.60
C VAL A 92 -1.65 -10.09 2.93
N GLU A 93 -2.67 -9.34 3.37
CA GLU A 93 -2.92 -7.98 2.90
C GLU A 93 -1.75 -7.02 3.20
N LEU A 94 -1.14 -7.14 4.37
CA LEU A 94 0.03 -6.34 4.75
C LEU A 94 1.23 -6.60 3.84
N VAL A 95 1.53 -7.87 3.55
CA VAL A 95 2.62 -8.26 2.64
C VAL A 95 2.37 -7.71 1.24
N LEU A 96 1.14 -7.84 0.75
CA LEU A 96 0.75 -7.31 -0.56
C LEU A 96 0.91 -5.78 -0.63
N TYR A 97 0.48 -5.08 0.41
CA TYR A 97 0.64 -3.63 0.50
C TYR A 97 2.13 -3.23 0.49
N TYR A 98 2.96 -3.92 1.26
CA TYR A 98 4.41 -3.67 1.31
C TYR A 98 5.08 -3.89 -0.05
N ALA A 99 4.73 -4.97 -0.74
CA ALA A 99 5.26 -5.27 -2.06
C ALA A 99 4.90 -4.19 -3.10
N ARG A 100 3.67 -3.66 -3.04
CA ARG A 100 3.20 -2.60 -3.94
C ARG A 100 3.78 -1.22 -3.57
N SER A 101 4.07 -0.97 -2.29
CA SER A 101 4.61 0.33 -1.85
C SER A 101 6.02 0.62 -2.34
N SER A 102 6.76 -0.40 -2.77
CA SER A 102 8.13 -0.26 -3.29
C SER A 102 8.20 0.41 -4.67
N ASP A 103 7.08 0.59 -5.37
CA ASP A 103 7.02 1.19 -6.72
C ASP A 103 5.85 2.20 -6.80
N VAL A 104 5.94 3.21 -5.94
CA VAL A 104 4.89 4.23 -5.72
C VAL A 104 4.48 4.96 -7.02
N GLU A 105 5.37 5.01 -8.04
CA GLU A 105 5.12 5.81 -9.25
C GLU A 105 4.06 5.20 -10.20
N LYS A 106 3.81 3.88 -10.17
CA LYS A 106 2.95 3.23 -11.18
C LYS A 106 1.54 2.89 -10.71
N ASP A 107 1.35 2.62 -9.42
CA ASP A 107 0.06 2.19 -8.87
C ASP A 107 -0.67 3.28 -8.06
N PHE A 108 -0.02 4.43 -7.85
CA PHE A 108 -0.56 5.51 -7.05
C PHE A 108 -1.60 6.32 -7.84
N LYS A 109 -2.86 6.02 -7.62
CA LYS A 109 -3.98 6.69 -8.29
C LYS A 109 -4.57 7.79 -7.41
N VAL A 110 -4.10 9.01 -7.63
CA VAL A 110 -4.65 10.18 -6.93
C VAL A 110 -6.01 10.55 -7.52
N GLU A 111 -7.02 10.56 -6.68
CA GLU A 111 -8.36 11.01 -7.03
C GLU A 111 -8.90 11.99 -5.98
N LYS A 112 -9.82 12.86 -6.41
CA LYS A 112 -10.47 13.81 -5.50
C LYS A 112 -11.55 13.08 -4.72
N THR A 113 -11.44 13.10 -3.40
CA THR A 113 -12.37 12.45 -2.47
C THR A 113 -12.60 13.31 -1.24
N THR A 114 -13.39 12.85 -0.27
CA THR A 114 -13.52 13.50 1.02
C THR A 114 -12.88 12.67 2.13
N LEU A 115 -12.39 13.32 3.18
CA LEU A 115 -11.87 12.63 4.37
C LEU A 115 -12.91 11.69 4.96
N LYS A 116 -14.18 12.10 4.97
CA LYS A 116 -15.29 11.28 5.43
C LYS A 116 -15.46 10.00 4.64
N ALA A 117 -15.29 10.05 3.31
CA ALA A 117 -15.35 8.87 2.46
C ALA A 117 -14.23 7.88 2.76
N LEU A 118 -12.99 8.38 2.94
CA LEU A 118 -11.82 7.57 3.29
C LEU A 118 -11.98 6.88 4.64
N VAL A 119 -12.35 7.63 5.67
CA VAL A 119 -12.59 7.10 7.02
C VAL A 119 -13.73 6.09 7.01
N SER A 120 -14.84 6.40 6.30
CA SER A 120 -16.01 5.51 6.21
C SER A 120 -15.67 4.19 5.53
N ALA A 121 -14.84 4.20 4.48
CA ALA A 121 -14.38 2.99 3.80
C ALA A 121 -13.58 2.08 4.75
N ALA A 122 -12.65 2.66 5.52
CA ALA A 122 -11.89 1.92 6.53
C ALA A 122 -12.79 1.38 7.66
N LEU A 123 -13.68 2.22 8.22
CA LEU A 123 -14.61 1.81 9.29
C LEU A 123 -15.55 0.68 8.86
N LYS A 124 -15.97 0.65 7.59
CA LYS A 124 -16.82 -0.43 7.07
C LYS A 124 -16.15 -1.80 7.19
N THR A 125 -14.86 -1.87 6.91
CA THR A 125 -14.06 -3.11 7.01
C THR A 125 -13.96 -3.59 8.47
N TYR A 126 -13.82 -2.66 9.42
CA TYR A 126 -13.64 -2.97 10.84
C TYR A 126 -14.93 -2.85 11.69
N SER A 127 -16.10 -2.74 11.05
CA SER A 127 -17.39 -2.56 11.74
C SER A 127 -17.67 -3.66 12.79
N LYS A 128 -17.52 -4.93 12.40
CA LYS A 128 -17.74 -6.05 13.32
C LYS A 128 -16.80 -6.05 14.55
N PRO A 129 -15.47 -5.93 14.39
CA PRO A 129 -14.55 -5.79 15.51
C PRO A 129 -14.85 -4.60 16.43
N ILE A 130 -15.25 -3.44 15.88
CA ILE A 130 -15.60 -2.25 16.67
C ILE A 130 -16.84 -2.51 17.51
N ILE A 131 -17.90 -3.11 16.93
CA ILE A 131 -19.13 -3.47 17.65
C ILE A 131 -18.82 -4.49 18.77
N GLN A 132 -18.03 -5.52 18.51
CA GLN A 132 -17.61 -6.50 19.51
C GLN A 132 -16.81 -5.88 20.65
N ALA A 133 -16.07 -4.82 20.36
CA ALA A 133 -15.31 -4.04 21.34
C ALA A 133 -16.19 -3.01 22.09
N SER A 134 -17.50 -2.94 21.81
CA SER A 134 -18.40 -1.88 22.31
C SER A 134 -17.87 -0.48 22.05
N GLY A 135 -17.17 -0.31 20.91
CA GLY A 135 -16.50 0.92 20.55
C GLY A 135 -17.46 2.00 20.08
N ARG A 136 -17.21 3.23 20.49
CA ARG A 136 -17.91 4.43 20.01
C ARG A 136 -17.10 5.09 18.90
N ILE A 137 -17.78 5.71 17.95
CA ILE A 137 -17.16 6.43 16.84
C ILE A 137 -17.69 7.86 16.85
N GLN A 138 -16.78 8.83 16.76
CA GLN A 138 -17.08 10.25 16.59
C GLN A 138 -16.34 10.77 15.35
N MET A 139 -17.02 11.52 14.51
CA MET A 139 -16.45 12.10 13.29
C MET A 139 -16.84 13.58 13.24
N GLU A 140 -15.83 14.47 13.22
CA GLU A 140 -16.03 15.91 13.22
C GLU A 140 -15.17 16.57 12.14
N GLY A 141 -15.77 17.48 11.36
CA GLY A 141 -15.05 18.30 10.37
C GLY A 141 -14.51 17.53 9.18
N LEU A 142 -14.99 16.32 8.86
CA LEU A 142 -14.45 15.46 7.81
C LEU A 142 -14.98 15.73 6.39
N ASP A 143 -15.84 16.72 6.20
CA ASP A 143 -16.41 17.07 4.89
C ASP A 143 -15.44 17.91 4.02
N ILE A 144 -14.13 17.67 4.18
CA ILE A 144 -13.05 18.34 3.45
C ILE A 144 -12.66 17.48 2.25
N SER A 145 -12.52 18.15 1.08
CA SER A 145 -12.01 17.52 -0.13
C SER A 145 -10.50 17.40 -0.10
N VAL A 146 -10.00 16.21 -0.39
CA VAL A 146 -8.56 15.89 -0.48
C VAL A 146 -8.26 15.18 -1.79
N CYS A 147 -7.01 15.29 -2.26
CA CYS A 147 -6.50 14.50 -3.37
C CYS A 147 -5.64 13.38 -2.77
N ALA A 148 -6.08 12.13 -2.90
CA ALA A 148 -5.42 11.01 -2.27
C ALA A 148 -5.63 9.72 -3.07
N ASP A 149 -4.73 8.76 -2.88
CA ASP A 149 -4.99 7.37 -3.28
C ASP A 149 -5.91 6.72 -2.24
N CYS A 150 -7.17 6.50 -2.65
CA CYS A 150 -8.22 6.03 -1.75
C CYS A 150 -7.91 4.65 -1.15
N LYS A 151 -7.27 3.77 -1.92
CA LYS A 151 -6.94 2.41 -1.45
C LYS A 151 -5.86 2.45 -0.38
N SER A 152 -4.77 3.17 -0.66
CA SER A 152 -3.64 3.31 0.29
C SER A 152 -4.07 4.03 1.57
N CYS A 153 -4.85 5.11 1.46
CA CYS A 153 -5.36 5.81 2.63
C CYS A 153 -6.31 4.95 3.47
N ALA A 154 -7.25 4.24 2.83
CA ALA A 154 -8.15 3.34 3.55
C ALA A 154 -7.39 2.22 4.26
N PHE A 155 -6.34 1.69 3.65
CA PHE A 155 -5.47 0.69 4.27
C PHE A 155 -4.74 1.25 5.50
N VAL A 156 -4.09 2.41 5.39
CA VAL A 156 -3.38 3.06 6.51
C VAL A 156 -4.32 3.36 7.67
N ILE A 157 -5.48 3.97 7.39
CA ILE A 157 -6.50 4.24 8.40
C ILE A 157 -6.98 2.93 9.04
N GLY A 158 -7.19 1.89 8.22
CA GLY A 158 -7.56 0.55 8.68
C GLY A 158 -6.55 -0.05 9.65
N GLN A 159 -5.25 0.10 9.39
CA GLN A 159 -4.20 -0.37 10.30
C GLN A 159 -4.22 0.38 11.64
N ILE A 160 -4.47 1.69 11.63
CA ILE A 160 -4.61 2.48 12.86
C ILE A 160 -5.83 2.01 13.66
N ILE A 161 -6.99 1.80 13.01
CA ILE A 161 -8.20 1.28 13.63
C ILE A 161 -7.95 -0.12 14.23
N SER A 162 -7.29 -1.00 13.49
CA SER A 162 -6.93 -2.34 13.94
C SER A 162 -6.07 -2.31 15.20
N ASN A 163 -5.04 -1.46 15.21
CA ASN A 163 -4.18 -1.26 16.36
C ASN A 163 -4.95 -0.69 17.57
N ALA A 164 -5.81 0.31 17.34
CA ALA A 164 -6.64 0.88 18.38
C ALA A 164 -7.59 -0.17 19.01
N ILE A 165 -8.17 -1.05 18.21
CA ILE A 165 -9.00 -2.17 18.71
C ILE A 165 -8.14 -3.15 19.50
N LYS A 166 -6.94 -3.48 19.02
CA LYS A 166 -6.04 -4.46 19.67
C LYS A 166 -5.57 -4.01 21.04
N TYR A 167 -5.24 -2.73 21.18
CA TYR A 167 -4.67 -2.14 22.40
C TYR A 167 -5.68 -1.33 23.20
N ARG A 168 -7.00 -1.52 22.95
CA ARG A 168 -8.08 -0.79 23.62
C ARG A 168 -8.10 -1.00 25.12
N GLN A 169 -8.53 0.02 25.83
CA GLN A 169 -8.94 -0.01 27.23
C GLN A 169 -10.47 0.06 27.34
N ASP A 170 -10.98 0.05 28.56
CA ASP A 170 -12.41 0.25 28.82
C ASP A 170 -12.88 1.60 28.26
N ASN A 171 -14.14 1.67 27.81
CA ASN A 171 -14.73 2.84 27.15
C ASN A 171 -14.05 3.26 25.83
N PHE A 172 -13.65 2.29 25.03
CA PHE A 172 -13.02 2.51 23.74
C PHE A 172 -13.82 3.46 22.83
N CYS A 173 -13.18 4.55 22.39
CA CYS A 173 -13.76 5.53 21.47
C CYS A 173 -12.76 5.89 20.37
N LEU A 174 -13.19 5.83 19.11
CA LEU A 174 -12.44 6.31 17.96
C LEU A 174 -12.95 7.70 17.61
N ILE A 175 -12.08 8.70 17.63
CA ILE A 175 -12.39 10.07 17.29
C ILE A 175 -11.60 10.44 16.05
N PHE A 176 -12.29 10.86 14.99
CA PHE A 176 -11.71 11.34 13.76
C PHE A 176 -12.03 12.83 13.62
N THR A 177 -10.99 13.64 13.59
CA THR A 177 -11.14 15.11 13.44
C THR A 177 -10.22 15.62 12.35
N SER A 178 -10.54 16.77 11.77
CA SER A 178 -9.65 17.48 10.87
C SER A 178 -9.27 18.84 11.45
N ASP A 179 -8.01 19.21 11.35
CA ASP A 179 -7.50 20.53 11.70
C ASP A 179 -7.10 21.27 10.41
N THR A 180 -7.97 22.20 9.99
CA THR A 180 -7.77 22.99 8.77
C THR A 180 -6.72 24.09 8.94
N GLU A 181 -6.49 24.58 10.15
CA GLU A 181 -5.52 25.66 10.41
C GLU A 181 -4.08 25.16 10.24
N LYS A 182 -3.82 23.89 10.54
CA LYS A 182 -2.50 23.27 10.42
C LYS A 182 -2.32 22.43 9.17
N ASN A 183 -3.31 22.40 8.29
CA ASN A 183 -3.34 21.54 7.12
C ASN A 183 -3.02 20.06 7.48
N ARG A 184 -3.57 19.58 8.60
CA ARG A 184 -3.38 18.24 9.16
C ARG A 184 -4.70 17.54 9.36
N VAL A 185 -4.67 16.22 9.29
CA VAL A 185 -5.72 15.29 9.69
C VAL A 185 -5.23 14.53 10.91
N LEU A 186 -6.00 14.54 11.96
CA LEU A 186 -5.74 13.83 13.22
C LEU A 186 -6.77 12.71 13.41
#